data_5a253bd0a87ccc06dd994dbd92967977
#
_entry.id   5a253bd0a87ccc06dd994dbd92967977
#
_cell.length_a   1.000
_cell.length_b   1.000
_cell.length_c   1.000
_cell.angle_alpha   90.00
_cell.angle_beta   90.00
_cell.angle_gamma   90.00
#
_symmetry.space_group_name_H-M   'P 1'
#
loop_
_entity.id
_entity.type
_entity.pdbx_description
1 polymer ?
#
loop_
_entity_poly.entity_id
_entity_poly.type
_entity_poly.pdbx_seq_one_letter_code
_entity_poly.pdbx_strand_id
1 'polypeptide(L)'
;MATNPGKKFEEDFSNSVNKEEIFLHRLKDGSTSTGADGKIKRLKNRNLCDFILFKGGQLVLVELKSFLGKSMAFSNIKSTVDDQMTFLYNLRLEASKNNVKAYMILNFRELNETYAIDIHNFDEFYKFTGKKSIDITEARQLGKQLWQKKSRTRYRYGIEDLFN
;
A
#
# COMPACT_ATOMS: atom_id res chain seq x y z
N MET A 1 1.92 -25.17 -2.59
CA MET A 1 0.95 -24.22 -2.01
C MET A 1 0.98 -22.92 -2.81
N ALA A 2 -0.17 -22.42 -3.27
CA ALA A 2 -0.23 -21.15 -3.98
C ALA A 2 0.11 -20.02 -3.02
N THR A 3 1.14 -19.25 -3.31
CA THR A 3 1.56 -18.09 -2.50
C THR A 3 0.48 -17.03 -2.59
N ASN A 4 0.06 -16.47 -1.45
CA ASN A 4 -0.90 -15.35 -1.44
C ASN A 4 -0.33 -14.19 -2.28
N PRO A 5 -1.05 -13.73 -3.32
CA PRO A 5 -0.53 -12.72 -4.24
C PRO A 5 -0.18 -11.39 -3.58
N GLY A 6 -0.92 -10.99 -2.54
CA GLY A 6 -0.61 -9.79 -1.76
C GLY A 6 0.74 -9.93 -1.05
N LYS A 7 0.98 -11.05 -0.36
CA LYS A 7 2.28 -11.32 0.30
C LYS A 7 3.43 -11.37 -0.70
N LYS A 8 3.20 -11.93 -1.89
CA LYS A 8 4.21 -11.95 -2.95
C LYS A 8 4.54 -10.54 -3.44
N PHE A 9 3.55 -9.68 -3.61
CA PHE A 9 3.76 -8.29 -3.98
C PHE A 9 4.55 -7.52 -2.92
N GLU A 10 4.20 -7.67 -1.65
CA GLU A 10 4.95 -7.07 -0.52
C GLU A 10 6.41 -7.54 -0.49
N GLU A 11 6.66 -8.83 -0.73
CA GLU A 11 8.00 -9.40 -0.78
C GLU A 11 8.80 -8.86 -1.97
N ASP A 12 8.21 -8.82 -3.17
CA ASP A 12 8.85 -8.29 -4.38
C ASP A 12 9.11 -6.78 -4.24
N PHE A 13 8.20 -6.03 -3.63
CA PHE A 13 8.38 -4.62 -3.30
C PHE A 13 9.57 -4.41 -2.34
N SER A 14 9.58 -5.13 -1.22
CA SER A 14 10.67 -5.05 -0.24
C SER A 14 12.04 -5.43 -0.84
N ASN A 15 12.08 -6.42 -1.72
CA ASN A 15 13.30 -6.85 -2.41
C ASN A 15 13.75 -5.87 -3.52
N SER A 16 12.88 -4.95 -3.91
CA SER A 16 13.19 -3.92 -4.91
C SER A 16 13.88 -2.71 -4.30
N VAL A 17 13.81 -2.55 -2.98
CA VAL A 17 14.41 -1.41 -2.27
C VAL A 17 15.93 -1.57 -2.21
N ASN A 18 16.67 -0.53 -2.62
CA ASN A 18 18.10 -0.43 -2.38
C ASN A 18 18.37 -0.09 -0.91
N LYS A 19 18.63 -1.12 -0.11
CA LYS A 19 18.77 -1.01 1.35
C LYS A 19 20.08 -0.32 1.80
N GLU A 20 20.99 -0.05 0.89
CA GLU A 20 22.21 0.75 1.17
C GLU A 20 21.88 2.23 1.21
N GLU A 21 20.86 2.67 0.46
CA GLU A 21 20.48 4.08 0.35
C GLU A 21 19.14 4.40 1.01
N ILE A 22 18.22 3.43 1.07
CA ILE A 22 16.86 3.61 1.55
C ILE A 22 16.65 2.77 2.80
N PHE A 23 16.35 3.41 3.91
CA PHE A 23 15.84 2.70 5.08
C PHE A 23 14.46 2.15 4.77
N LEU A 24 14.23 0.87 5.07
CA LEU A 24 12.95 0.20 4.91
C LEU A 24 12.54 -0.46 6.21
N HIS A 25 11.34 -0.16 6.68
CA HIS A 25 10.70 -0.85 7.79
C HIS A 25 9.32 -1.35 7.39
N ARG A 26 9.08 -2.66 7.55
CA ARG A 26 7.76 -3.26 7.39
C ARG A 26 7.02 -3.23 8.72
N LEU A 27 5.81 -2.70 8.72
CA LEU A 27 4.92 -2.77 9.86
C LEU A 27 4.26 -4.16 9.89
N LYS A 28 4.44 -4.88 10.97
CA LYS A 28 3.90 -6.25 11.11
C LYS A 28 2.40 -6.20 11.34
N ASP A 29 1.68 -7.08 10.65
CA ASP A 29 0.29 -7.39 11.01
C ASP A 29 0.18 -7.88 12.45
N GLY A 30 -0.97 -7.62 13.08
CA GLY A 30 -1.20 -7.86 14.49
C GLY A 30 -0.73 -9.24 14.98
N SER A 31 -0.09 -9.24 16.15
CA SER A 31 0.29 -10.46 16.86
C SER A 31 -0.93 -11.17 17.43
N THR A 32 -0.86 -12.50 17.51
CA THR A 32 -1.81 -13.30 18.29
C THR A 32 -1.33 -13.34 19.73
N SER A 33 -2.19 -13.06 20.71
CA SER A 33 -1.93 -13.33 22.12
C SER A 33 -2.86 -14.44 22.60
N THR A 34 -2.35 -15.31 23.45
CA THR A 34 -3.17 -16.29 24.16
C THR A 34 -3.69 -15.62 25.43
N GLY A 35 -5.01 -15.46 25.53
CA GLY A 35 -5.63 -14.95 26.76
C GLY A 35 -5.49 -15.93 27.92
N ALA A 36 -5.69 -15.47 29.16
CA ALA A 36 -5.68 -16.31 30.36
C ALA A 36 -6.72 -17.45 30.31
N ASP A 37 -7.70 -17.36 29.41
CA ASP A 37 -8.72 -18.37 29.12
C ASP A 37 -8.29 -19.42 28.06
N GLY A 38 -7.01 -19.39 27.63
CA GLY A 38 -6.45 -20.27 26.61
C GLY A 38 -6.92 -19.99 25.20
N LYS A 39 -7.77 -18.97 24.98
CA LYS A 39 -8.25 -18.59 23.65
C LYS A 39 -7.27 -17.65 22.96
N ILE A 40 -6.98 -17.96 21.69
CA ILE A 40 -6.14 -17.11 20.85
C ILE A 40 -6.94 -15.86 20.47
N LYS A 41 -6.55 -14.72 21.00
CA LYS A 41 -7.08 -13.40 20.58
C LYS A 41 -6.13 -12.78 19.59
N ARG A 42 -6.65 -12.47 18.38
CA ARG A 42 -5.94 -11.59 17.43
C ARG A 42 -6.00 -10.15 17.95
N LEU A 43 -4.87 -9.63 18.36
CA LEU A 43 -4.73 -8.20 18.58
C LEU A 43 -4.77 -7.53 17.18
N LYS A 44 -5.82 -6.77 16.92
CA LYS A 44 -5.89 -5.93 15.72
C LYS A 44 -4.88 -4.80 15.88
N ASN A 45 -3.66 -4.97 15.37
CA ASN A 45 -2.77 -3.85 15.18
C ASN A 45 -3.37 -2.96 14.08
N ARG A 46 -3.66 -1.73 14.43
CA ARG A 46 -4.05 -0.70 13.47
C ARG A 46 -2.79 -0.05 12.92
N ASN A 47 -2.08 -0.78 12.07
CA ASN A 47 -0.92 -0.22 11.38
C ASN A 47 -1.35 0.98 10.53
N LEU A 48 -0.51 2.00 10.51
CA LEU A 48 -0.74 3.18 9.69
C LEU A 48 -0.63 2.87 8.19
N CYS A 49 0.27 1.94 7.82
CA CYS A 49 0.55 1.49 6.45
C CYS A 49 1.30 0.16 6.49
N ASP A 50 1.68 -0.39 5.34
CA ASP A 50 2.46 -1.64 5.24
C ASP A 50 3.95 -1.39 5.43
N PHE A 51 4.50 -0.31 4.84
CA PHE A 51 5.93 0.00 4.87
C PHE A 51 6.20 1.48 5.14
N ILE A 52 7.29 1.71 5.86
CA ILE A 52 7.91 3.01 6.05
C ILE A 52 9.27 3.00 5.35
N LEU A 53 9.50 4.01 4.48
CA LEU A 53 10.78 4.23 3.81
C LEU A 53 11.32 5.59 4.20
N PHE A 54 12.67 5.70 4.27
CA PHE A 54 13.33 6.97 4.53
C PHE A 54 14.59 7.11 3.68
N LYS A 55 14.73 8.26 3.01
CA LYS A 55 15.91 8.62 2.20
C LYS A 55 16.06 10.14 2.15
N GLY A 56 17.26 10.63 2.34
CA GLY A 56 17.58 12.05 2.10
C GLY A 56 16.74 13.04 2.91
N GLY A 57 16.34 12.70 4.14
CA GLY A 57 15.50 13.56 4.98
C GLY A 57 14.01 13.46 4.68
N GLN A 58 13.57 12.61 3.73
CA GLN A 58 12.18 12.41 3.37
C GLN A 58 11.66 11.07 3.87
N LEU A 59 10.51 11.09 4.53
CA LEU A 59 9.76 9.92 4.96
C LEU A 59 8.68 9.58 3.94
N VAL A 60 8.58 8.31 3.57
CA VAL A 60 7.54 7.81 2.65
C VAL A 60 6.79 6.66 3.31
N LEU A 61 5.48 6.81 3.44
CA LEU A 61 4.55 5.81 3.96
C LEU A 61 3.87 5.11 2.78
N VAL A 62 3.80 3.78 2.81
CA VAL A 62 3.30 3.01 1.68
C VAL A 62 2.31 1.95 2.14
N GLU A 63 1.12 2.00 1.56
CA GLU A 63 0.12 0.93 1.61
C GLU A 63 0.08 0.21 0.28
N LEU A 64 0.21 -1.12 0.28
CA LEU A 64 0.25 -1.96 -0.91
C LEU A 64 -1.05 -2.73 -1.10
N LYS A 65 -1.60 -2.67 -2.30
CA LYS A 65 -2.76 -3.48 -2.69
C LYS A 65 -2.48 -4.19 -4.02
N SER A 66 -2.64 -5.50 -4.02
CA SER A 66 -2.48 -6.34 -5.22
C SER A 66 -3.74 -7.18 -5.43
N PHE A 67 -4.29 -7.14 -6.63
CA PHE A 67 -5.56 -7.77 -6.96
C PHE A 67 -5.57 -8.29 -8.41
N LEU A 68 -6.54 -9.15 -8.71
CA LEU A 68 -6.85 -9.57 -10.07
C LEU A 68 -7.86 -8.60 -10.69
N GLY A 69 -7.85 -8.53 -12.02
CA GLY A 69 -8.79 -7.71 -12.78
C GLY A 69 -8.37 -6.25 -12.88
N LYS A 70 -9.31 -5.45 -13.38
CA LYS A 70 -9.09 -4.04 -13.78
C LYS A 70 -9.58 -3.03 -12.74
N SER A 71 -10.08 -3.49 -11.60
CA SER A 71 -10.68 -2.63 -10.57
C SER A 71 -10.41 -3.18 -9.18
N MET A 72 -10.13 -2.28 -8.24
CA MET A 72 -9.97 -2.58 -6.82
C MET A 72 -11.17 -2.07 -6.04
N ALA A 73 -11.90 -2.96 -5.37
CA ALA A 73 -12.95 -2.57 -4.44
C ALA A 73 -12.38 -1.89 -3.19
N PHE A 74 -13.00 -0.83 -2.71
CA PHE A 74 -12.56 -0.14 -1.49
C PHE A 74 -12.66 -1.01 -0.23
N SER A 75 -13.48 -2.05 -0.25
CA SER A 75 -13.51 -3.08 0.80
C SER A 75 -12.16 -3.83 0.96
N ASN A 76 -11.29 -3.79 -0.05
CA ASN A 76 -9.93 -4.32 0.05
C ASN A 76 -8.98 -3.41 0.87
N ILE A 77 -9.35 -2.15 1.12
CA ILE A 77 -8.60 -1.25 2.01
C ILE A 77 -8.92 -1.63 3.46
N LYS A 78 -10.20 -1.59 3.82
CA LYS A 78 -10.77 -2.03 5.09
C LYS A 78 -12.19 -2.53 4.84
N SER A 79 -12.70 -3.39 5.71
CA SER A 79 -14.00 -4.07 5.51
C SER A 79 -15.21 -3.14 5.63
N THR A 80 -15.13 -2.11 6.46
CA THR A 80 -16.23 -1.15 6.68
C THR A 80 -15.87 0.23 6.14
N VAL A 81 -16.89 1.01 5.78
CA VAL A 81 -16.71 2.39 5.31
C VAL A 81 -16.06 3.26 6.39
N ASP A 82 -16.47 3.13 7.64
CA ASP A 82 -15.92 3.90 8.76
C ASP A 82 -14.43 3.59 8.97
N ASP A 83 -14.02 2.32 8.87
CA ASP A 83 -12.62 1.93 8.96
C ASP A 83 -11.82 2.41 7.74
N GLN A 84 -12.41 2.44 6.54
CA GLN A 84 -11.79 2.99 5.33
C GLN A 84 -11.53 4.48 5.49
N MET A 85 -12.53 5.24 5.92
CA MET A 85 -12.42 6.68 6.15
C MET A 85 -11.38 7.02 7.23
N THR A 86 -11.40 6.29 8.35
CA THR A 86 -10.44 6.46 9.44
C THR A 86 -9.02 6.16 8.98
N PHE A 87 -8.81 5.08 8.22
CA PHE A 87 -7.50 4.71 7.68
C PHE A 87 -6.95 5.79 6.73
N LEU A 88 -7.75 6.23 5.76
CA LEU A 88 -7.34 7.25 4.80
C LEU A 88 -7.09 8.59 5.48
N TYR A 89 -7.93 8.98 6.43
CA TYR A 89 -7.74 10.21 7.20
C TYR A 89 -6.41 10.20 7.97
N ASN A 90 -6.11 9.13 8.70
CA ASN A 90 -4.88 9.02 9.48
C ASN A 90 -3.63 9.06 8.58
N LEU A 91 -3.64 8.34 7.46
CA LEU A 91 -2.51 8.32 6.54
C LEU A 91 -2.30 9.69 5.87
N ARG A 92 -3.39 10.36 5.48
CA ARG A 92 -3.36 11.71 4.95
C ARG A 92 -2.85 12.73 5.98
N LEU A 93 -3.25 12.61 7.24
CA LEU A 93 -2.80 13.49 8.31
C LEU A 93 -1.28 13.41 8.49
N GLU A 94 -0.71 12.21 8.44
CA GLU A 94 0.75 12.04 8.48
C GLU A 94 1.43 12.64 7.24
N ALA A 95 0.86 12.43 6.05
CA ALA A 95 1.40 12.97 4.80
C ALA A 95 1.31 14.52 4.70
N SER A 96 0.53 15.16 5.56
CA SER A 96 0.46 16.64 5.63
C SER A 96 1.61 17.26 6.43
N LYS A 97 2.46 16.45 7.07
CA LYS A 97 3.65 16.92 7.80
C LYS A 97 4.81 17.18 6.84
N ASN A 98 5.74 18.05 7.25
CA ASN A 98 6.92 18.38 6.46
C ASN A 98 7.76 17.12 6.15
N ASN A 99 8.18 17.00 4.90
CA ASN A 99 9.01 15.89 4.41
C ASN A 99 8.40 14.49 4.58
N VAL A 100 7.08 14.40 4.70
CA VAL A 100 6.34 13.15 4.72
C VAL A 100 5.51 13.04 3.45
N LYS A 101 5.65 11.94 2.71
CA LYS A 101 4.76 11.53 1.62
C LYS A 101 4.05 10.24 2.00
N ALA A 102 2.87 10.01 1.47
CA ALA A 102 2.19 8.74 1.60
C ALA A 102 1.54 8.34 0.28
N TYR A 103 1.62 7.04 -0.02
CA TYR A 103 1.10 6.49 -1.27
C TYR A 103 0.23 5.25 -1.02
N MET A 104 -0.88 5.20 -1.75
CA MET A 104 -1.58 3.96 -2.03
C MET A 104 -0.98 3.36 -3.30
N ILE A 105 -0.36 2.19 -3.22
CA ILE A 105 0.25 1.53 -4.39
C ILE A 105 -0.64 0.38 -4.83
N LEU A 106 -1.16 0.50 -6.05
CA LEU A 106 -2.11 -0.42 -6.66
C LEU A 106 -1.43 -1.26 -7.73
N ASN A 107 -1.37 -2.58 -7.53
CA ASN A 107 -0.82 -3.53 -8.49
C ASN A 107 -1.94 -4.29 -9.21
N PHE A 108 -2.14 -3.97 -10.48
CA PHE A 108 -3.08 -4.60 -11.42
C PHE A 108 -2.38 -5.80 -12.09
N ARG A 109 -2.48 -6.98 -11.47
CA ARG A 109 -1.67 -8.14 -11.87
C ARG A 109 -1.92 -8.62 -13.30
N GLU A 110 -3.16 -8.66 -13.74
CA GLU A 110 -3.51 -9.11 -15.10
C GLU A 110 -3.02 -8.17 -16.17
N LEU A 111 -2.94 -6.87 -15.85
CA LEU A 111 -2.47 -5.84 -16.77
C LEU A 111 -0.95 -5.64 -16.67
N ASN A 112 -0.31 -6.24 -15.67
CA ASN A 112 1.11 -6.06 -15.39
C ASN A 112 1.48 -4.58 -15.22
N GLU A 113 0.65 -3.84 -14.49
CA GLU A 113 0.81 -2.41 -14.22
C GLU A 113 0.70 -2.12 -12.72
N THR A 114 1.52 -1.18 -12.24
CA THR A 114 1.52 -0.74 -10.85
C THR A 114 1.55 0.78 -10.78
N TYR A 115 0.67 1.36 -9.96
CA TYR A 115 0.51 2.80 -9.82
C TYR A 115 0.69 3.23 -8.37
N ALA A 116 1.52 4.24 -8.14
CA ALA A 116 1.61 4.94 -6.87
C ALA A 116 0.71 6.17 -6.93
N ILE A 117 -0.33 6.19 -6.13
CA ILE A 117 -1.29 7.30 -6.02
C ILE A 117 -1.02 8.02 -4.71
N ASP A 118 -0.72 9.32 -4.79
CA ASP A 118 -0.59 10.16 -3.60
C ASP A 118 -1.85 10.07 -2.73
N ILE A 119 -1.69 10.00 -1.41
CA ILE A 119 -2.79 9.74 -0.50
C ILE A 119 -3.83 10.88 -0.49
N HIS A 120 -3.43 12.12 -0.76
CA HIS A 120 -4.37 13.24 -0.86
C HIS A 120 -5.28 13.06 -2.06
N ASN A 121 -4.70 12.71 -3.23
CA ASN A 121 -5.47 12.45 -4.46
C ASN A 121 -6.37 11.22 -4.30
N PHE A 122 -5.87 10.16 -3.64
CA PHE A 122 -6.66 8.96 -3.39
C PHE A 122 -7.84 9.23 -2.45
N ASP A 123 -7.63 9.97 -1.36
CA ASP A 123 -8.66 10.33 -0.38
C ASP A 123 -9.73 11.25 -1.00
N GLU A 124 -9.34 12.21 -1.83
CA GLU A 124 -10.28 13.04 -2.59
C GLU A 124 -11.12 12.19 -3.55
N PHE A 125 -10.48 11.34 -4.34
CA PHE A 125 -11.19 10.44 -5.23
C PHE A 125 -12.18 9.57 -4.46
N TYR A 126 -11.74 8.93 -3.37
CA TYR A 126 -12.59 8.10 -2.51
C TYR A 126 -13.85 8.85 -2.02
N LYS A 127 -13.70 10.09 -1.59
CA LYS A 127 -14.79 10.90 -1.04
C LYS A 127 -15.78 11.40 -2.08
N PHE A 128 -15.30 11.77 -3.25
CA PHE A 128 -16.11 12.50 -4.23
C PHE A 128 -16.55 11.67 -5.44
N THR A 129 -15.99 10.48 -5.65
CA THR A 129 -16.34 9.66 -6.81
C THR A 129 -17.75 9.07 -6.75
N GLY A 130 -18.30 8.84 -5.54
CA GLY A 130 -19.55 8.08 -5.38
C GLY A 130 -19.45 6.59 -5.74
N LYS A 131 -18.29 6.13 -6.22
CA LYS A 131 -18.02 4.72 -6.56
C LYS A 131 -17.63 3.92 -5.31
N LYS A 132 -17.66 2.58 -5.46
CA LYS A 132 -17.19 1.63 -4.43
C LYS A 132 -15.85 0.98 -4.78
N SER A 133 -15.23 1.44 -5.86
CA SER A 133 -13.97 0.91 -6.38
C SER A 133 -13.22 1.96 -7.19
N ILE A 134 -11.94 1.73 -7.41
CA ILE A 134 -11.08 2.44 -8.35
C ILE A 134 -10.66 1.50 -9.47
N ASP A 135 -10.83 1.90 -10.72
CA ASP A 135 -10.39 1.12 -11.88
C ASP A 135 -9.02 1.58 -12.41
N ILE A 136 -8.50 0.83 -13.38
CA ILE A 136 -7.20 1.10 -14.00
C ILE A 136 -7.13 2.46 -14.69
N THR A 137 -8.24 2.93 -15.28
CA THR A 137 -8.29 4.23 -15.97
C THR A 137 -8.13 5.36 -14.97
N GLU A 138 -8.80 5.27 -13.84
CA GLU A 138 -8.69 6.23 -12.75
C GLU A 138 -7.31 6.18 -12.10
N ALA A 139 -6.78 4.98 -11.88
CA ALA A 139 -5.42 4.82 -11.34
C ALA A 139 -4.35 5.44 -12.25
N ARG A 140 -4.50 5.33 -13.58
CA ARG A 140 -3.63 5.99 -14.57
C ARG A 140 -3.72 7.52 -14.53
N GLN A 141 -4.89 8.06 -14.25
CA GLN A 141 -5.12 9.51 -14.17
C GLN A 141 -4.60 10.12 -12.86
N LEU A 142 -4.78 9.39 -11.75
CA LEU A 142 -4.48 9.88 -10.40
C LEU A 142 -3.06 9.60 -9.94
N GLY A 143 -2.43 8.56 -10.48
CA GLY A 143 -1.17 8.04 -9.99
C GLY A 143 -0.03 8.11 -11.01
N LYS A 144 1.18 7.92 -10.49
CA LYS A 144 2.39 7.71 -11.28
C LYS A 144 2.61 6.22 -11.48
N GLN A 145 2.77 5.78 -12.72
CA GLN A 145 3.14 4.40 -13.00
C GLN A 145 4.56 4.12 -12.46
N LEU A 146 4.69 3.13 -11.61
CA LEU A 146 6.00 2.65 -11.18
C LEU A 146 6.63 1.80 -12.28
N TRP A 147 7.90 2.08 -12.56
CA TRP A 147 8.67 1.17 -13.40
C TRP A 147 8.66 -0.23 -12.76
N GLN A 148 8.45 -1.25 -13.58
CA GLN A 148 8.50 -2.63 -13.13
C GLN A 148 9.11 -3.55 -14.19
N LYS A 149 9.84 -4.56 -13.73
CA LYS A 149 10.43 -5.60 -14.58
C LYS A 149 10.19 -6.97 -13.96
N LYS A 150 9.61 -7.86 -14.76
CA LYS A 150 9.44 -9.26 -14.40
C LYS A 150 10.69 -10.06 -14.72
N SER A 151 11.18 -10.85 -13.76
CA SER A 151 12.26 -11.81 -13.94
C SER A 151 11.80 -13.18 -13.46
N ARG A 152 11.51 -14.09 -14.37
CA ARG A 152 10.89 -15.41 -14.10
C ARG A 152 9.58 -15.24 -13.31
N THR A 153 9.62 -15.46 -11.99
CA THR A 153 8.46 -15.41 -11.08
C THR A 153 8.46 -14.20 -10.14
N ARG A 154 9.49 -13.35 -10.20
CA ARG A 154 9.67 -12.19 -9.32
C ARG A 154 9.57 -10.89 -10.10
N TYR A 155 9.15 -9.84 -9.39
CA TYR A 155 9.12 -8.48 -9.93
C TYR A 155 10.15 -7.59 -9.23
N ARG A 156 10.64 -6.60 -9.98
CA ARG A 156 11.41 -5.46 -9.47
C ARG A 156 10.63 -4.20 -9.79
N TYR A 157 10.59 -3.27 -8.83
CA TYR A 157 9.87 -1.99 -8.91
C TYR A 157 10.82 -0.82 -8.75
N GLY A 158 10.52 0.30 -9.41
CA GLY A 158 11.27 1.55 -9.31
C GLY A 158 10.91 2.32 -8.05
N ILE A 159 11.42 1.89 -6.91
CA ILE A 159 11.09 2.47 -5.59
C ILE A 159 11.62 3.89 -5.44
N GLU A 160 12.74 4.21 -6.09
CA GLU A 160 13.34 5.56 -6.10
C GLU A 160 12.36 6.64 -6.57
N ASP A 161 11.42 6.26 -7.45
CA ASP A 161 10.40 7.15 -8.00
C ASP A 161 9.45 7.73 -6.94
N LEU A 162 9.37 7.09 -5.76
CA LEU A 162 8.53 7.55 -4.65
C LEU A 162 9.13 8.77 -3.92
N PHE A 163 10.43 9.03 -4.09
CA PHE A 163 11.14 10.14 -3.46
C PHE A 163 11.26 11.38 -4.36
N ASN A 164 10.91 11.26 -5.64
CA ASN A 164 11.01 12.34 -6.65
C ASN A 164 9.76 13.19 -6.73
#